data_62368425630cb0b4d3403c207f300466
#
_entry.id   62368425630cb0b4d3403c207f300466
#
_cell.length_a   1.000
_cell.length_b   1.000
_cell.length_c   1.000
_cell.angle_alpha   90.00
_cell.angle_beta   90.00
_cell.angle_gamma   90.00
#
_symmetry.space_group_name_H-M   'P 1'
#
loop_
_entity.id
_entity.type
_entity.pdbx_description
1 polymer ?
#
loop_
_entity_poly.entity_id
_entity_poly.type
_entity_poly.pdbx_seq_one_letter_code
_entity_poly.pdbx_strand_id
1 'polypeptide(L)'
;MEILNYSEIDLAETIKRSEEDVNKVLDIVSDILNNVKLNKDDAIREYTEKFDGVTIENLKVSKDEIEEAYDTLDDSLLVALKQAASNIEKFHKKQIPSEWELEVNPGIVAGQIVRPINSAGCYIPGGRAAYPSSILMTVIPAKIAGVKKVVCVTPPQKDGKILDAILVAADIAGADEIYKVGGAQAIAGLAYGTESIPRVEKIVGPGNIFVTAAKKLVYGQVDIEFPAGPSEVLILADDSANPEFLATDILAQAEHDPNASCFLVTDSKDLAIKTDEFVNQLTQIAPRREIIEESLSKSGKIIITNTMDEAIYVTNEYAPEHLIISTKDDDETLSHINNAGSIFLGSYSPVAAGDYGSGTNHVLPTGGGAKMYSGLSTEAFIKKPTVQRLTKEGLKELSKTSVPIAEYEGFFAHANSFKTRLK
;
A
#
# COMPACT_ATOMS: atom_id res chain seq x y z
N MET A 1 21.28 -18.20 -4.18
CA MET A 1 20.70 -17.71 -2.92
C MET A 1 21.35 -18.42 -1.73
N GLU A 2 21.20 -17.92 -0.51
CA GLU A 2 21.67 -18.63 0.70
C GLU A 2 20.66 -19.72 1.07
N ILE A 3 21.12 -21.00 1.10
CA ILE A 3 20.29 -22.15 1.48
C ILE A 3 20.55 -22.51 2.94
N LEU A 4 19.51 -22.50 3.76
CA LEU A 4 19.57 -22.66 5.21
C LEU A 4 18.66 -23.79 5.69
N ASN A 5 19.05 -24.54 6.70
CA ASN A 5 18.20 -25.50 7.40
C ASN A 5 17.53 -24.82 8.60
N TYR A 6 16.22 -24.92 8.71
CA TYR A 6 15.44 -24.32 9.81
C TYR A 6 15.95 -24.71 11.20
N SER A 7 16.36 -25.95 11.36
CA SER A 7 16.89 -26.48 12.65
C SER A 7 18.25 -25.89 13.08
N GLU A 8 18.95 -25.20 12.18
CA GLU A 8 20.32 -24.71 12.39
C GLU A 8 20.39 -23.17 12.50
N ILE A 9 19.27 -22.47 12.34
CA ILE A 9 19.21 -21.00 12.30
C ILE A 9 18.52 -20.41 13.53
N ASP A 10 18.91 -19.17 13.87
CA ASP A 10 18.06 -18.28 14.65
C ASP A 10 17.06 -17.62 13.69
N LEU A 11 15.79 -18.02 13.78
CA LEU A 11 14.75 -17.53 12.89
C LEU A 11 14.61 -16.01 12.95
N ALA A 12 14.62 -15.42 14.16
CA ALA A 12 14.41 -13.98 14.35
C ALA A 12 15.51 -13.16 13.66
N GLU A 13 16.77 -13.61 13.74
CA GLU A 13 17.87 -12.95 13.02
C GLU A 13 17.82 -13.24 11.51
N THR A 14 17.43 -14.46 11.11
CA THR A 14 17.40 -14.88 9.71
C THR A 14 16.35 -14.12 8.88
N ILE A 15 15.15 -13.90 9.46
CA ILE A 15 14.05 -13.19 8.81
C ILE A 15 14.11 -11.68 9.01
N LYS A 16 15.13 -11.19 9.72
CA LYS A 16 15.33 -9.75 9.89
C LYS A 16 15.59 -9.09 8.55
N ARG A 17 14.83 -8.08 8.27
CA ARG A 17 14.92 -7.34 7.02
C ARG A 17 16.03 -6.30 7.08
N SER A 18 16.57 -5.99 5.90
CA SER A 18 17.39 -4.80 5.73
C SER A 18 16.50 -3.58 5.94
N GLU A 19 16.42 -3.08 7.17
CA GLU A 19 15.72 -1.83 7.45
C GLU A 19 16.51 -0.69 6.81
N GLU A 20 15.92 -0.03 5.81
CA GLU A 20 16.33 1.33 5.51
C GLU A 20 16.05 2.14 6.77
N ASP A 21 17.10 2.61 7.41
CA ASP A 21 16.98 3.38 8.65
C ASP A 21 16.39 4.77 8.34
N VAL A 22 15.07 4.81 8.26
CA VAL A 22 14.30 6.04 8.02
C VAL A 22 14.72 7.17 8.97
N ASN A 23 15.26 6.82 10.16
CA ASN A 23 15.71 7.79 11.14
C ASN A 23 16.91 8.61 10.63
N LYS A 24 17.75 8.04 9.74
CA LYS A 24 18.91 8.76 9.17
C LYS A 24 18.54 9.95 8.31
N VAL A 25 17.33 10.00 7.78
CA VAL A 25 16.86 11.07 6.88
C VAL A 25 15.84 12.00 7.52
N LEU A 26 15.39 11.74 8.75
CA LEU A 26 14.32 12.51 9.40
C LEU A 26 14.65 14.00 9.50
N ASP A 27 15.87 14.37 9.88
CA ASP A 27 16.25 15.78 10.04
C ASP A 27 16.21 16.51 8.70
N ILE A 28 16.80 15.90 7.65
CA ILE A 28 16.78 16.47 6.29
C ILE A 28 15.35 16.63 5.78
N VAL A 29 14.51 15.61 6.01
CA VAL A 29 13.11 15.64 5.58
C VAL A 29 12.32 16.67 6.38
N SER A 30 12.56 16.79 7.68
CA SER A 30 11.93 17.81 8.53
C SER A 30 12.23 19.22 8.02
N ASP A 31 13.46 19.51 7.61
CA ASP A 31 13.84 20.78 7.03
C ASP A 31 13.10 21.06 5.71
N ILE A 32 12.98 20.03 4.84
CA ILE A 32 12.21 20.15 3.58
C ILE A 32 10.73 20.46 3.89
N LEU A 33 10.12 19.71 4.81
CA LEU A 33 8.73 19.91 5.19
C LEU A 33 8.49 21.32 5.74
N ASN A 34 9.39 21.82 6.61
CA ASN A 34 9.29 23.15 7.18
C ASN A 34 9.47 24.23 6.12
N ASN A 35 10.42 24.07 5.19
CA ASN A 35 10.63 25.02 4.09
C ASN A 35 9.38 25.10 3.20
N VAL A 36 8.80 23.96 2.78
CA VAL A 36 7.55 23.95 1.99
C VAL A 36 6.39 24.56 2.76
N LYS A 37 6.28 24.31 4.07
CA LYS A 37 5.24 24.91 4.90
C LYS A 37 5.30 26.42 4.92
N LEU A 38 6.50 27.01 4.91
CA LEU A 38 6.73 28.45 4.97
C LEU A 38 6.70 29.13 3.59
N ASN A 39 7.41 28.55 2.63
CA ASN A 39 7.70 29.15 1.31
C ASN A 39 6.88 28.54 0.17
N LYS A 40 5.99 27.56 0.47
CA LYS A 40 4.94 27.06 -0.44
C LYS A 40 5.49 26.63 -1.82
N ASP A 41 4.89 27.14 -2.92
CA ASP A 41 5.23 26.81 -4.30
C ASP A 41 6.70 27.12 -4.63
N ASP A 42 7.27 28.16 -4.06
CA ASP A 42 8.67 28.53 -4.29
C ASP A 42 9.62 27.44 -3.77
N ALA A 43 9.35 26.92 -2.56
CA ALA A 43 10.12 25.79 -2.04
C ALA A 43 9.91 24.51 -2.86
N ILE A 44 8.69 24.25 -3.35
CA ILE A 44 8.41 23.12 -4.24
C ILE A 44 9.29 23.20 -5.52
N ARG A 45 9.34 24.38 -6.16
CA ARG A 45 10.15 24.61 -7.36
C ARG A 45 11.65 24.48 -7.08
N GLU A 46 12.13 25.07 -5.98
CA GLU A 46 13.52 24.96 -5.54
C GLU A 46 13.96 23.49 -5.38
N TYR A 47 13.16 22.68 -4.68
CA TYR A 47 13.49 21.28 -4.47
C TYR A 47 13.33 20.43 -5.74
N THR A 48 12.36 20.73 -6.61
CA THR A 48 12.22 20.08 -7.91
C THR A 48 13.44 20.35 -8.79
N GLU A 49 13.91 21.60 -8.86
CA GLU A 49 15.15 21.93 -9.58
C GLU A 49 16.36 21.21 -8.98
N LYS A 50 16.48 21.21 -7.66
CA LYS A 50 17.60 20.59 -6.94
C LYS A 50 17.67 19.08 -7.09
N PHE A 51 16.53 18.37 -7.02
CA PHE A 51 16.51 16.90 -6.96
C PHE A 51 16.18 16.25 -8.30
N ASP A 52 15.32 16.86 -9.10
CA ASP A 52 14.91 16.33 -10.40
C ASP A 52 15.69 16.98 -11.56
N GLY A 53 16.41 18.08 -11.29
CA GLY A 53 17.27 18.77 -12.25
C GLY A 53 16.50 19.53 -13.34
N VAL A 54 15.29 19.97 -13.03
CA VAL A 54 14.41 20.66 -13.98
C VAL A 54 13.68 21.82 -13.32
N THR A 55 13.62 22.95 -14.00
CA THR A 55 12.85 24.14 -13.58
C THR A 55 11.43 24.03 -14.09
N ILE A 56 10.44 24.09 -13.20
CA ILE A 56 9.01 23.97 -13.51
C ILE A 56 8.31 25.29 -13.20
N GLU A 57 7.71 25.91 -14.21
CA GLU A 57 6.87 27.11 -14.04
C GLU A 57 5.47 26.71 -13.53
N ASN A 58 4.80 25.80 -14.25
CA ASN A 58 3.48 25.32 -13.94
C ASN A 58 3.57 23.93 -13.29
N LEU A 59 3.32 23.87 -11.97
CA LEU A 59 3.30 22.62 -11.24
C LEU A 59 2.14 21.71 -11.66
N LYS A 60 0.99 22.28 -12.03
CA LYS A 60 -0.20 21.52 -12.44
C LYS A 60 -0.11 21.10 -13.90
N VAL A 61 -0.44 19.86 -14.18
CA VAL A 61 -0.62 19.33 -15.52
C VAL A 61 -1.86 19.95 -16.16
N SER A 62 -1.75 20.40 -17.40
CA SER A 62 -2.86 20.94 -18.19
C SER A 62 -3.69 19.81 -18.83
N LYS A 63 -4.88 20.17 -19.30
CA LYS A 63 -5.70 19.24 -20.09
C LYS A 63 -5.07 18.91 -21.43
N ASP A 64 -4.43 19.89 -22.04
CA ASP A 64 -3.76 19.72 -23.33
C ASP A 64 -2.62 18.69 -23.22
N GLU A 65 -1.85 18.69 -22.12
CA GLU A 65 -0.83 17.66 -21.87
C GLU A 65 -1.44 16.25 -21.75
N ILE A 66 -2.62 16.11 -21.17
CA ILE A 66 -3.32 14.82 -21.09
C ILE A 66 -3.82 14.39 -22.47
N GLU A 67 -4.38 15.31 -23.27
CA GLU A 67 -4.85 15.03 -24.63
C GLU A 67 -3.67 14.60 -25.54
N GLU A 68 -2.54 15.34 -25.49
CA GLU A 68 -1.30 14.98 -26.21
C GLU A 68 -0.81 13.57 -25.82
N ALA A 69 -0.90 13.20 -24.54
CA ALA A 69 -0.47 11.89 -24.07
C ALA A 69 -1.32 10.73 -24.65
N TYR A 70 -2.60 10.95 -24.92
CA TYR A 70 -3.42 9.95 -25.63
C TYR A 70 -3.01 9.76 -27.09
N ASP A 71 -2.56 10.83 -27.75
CA ASP A 71 -2.14 10.78 -29.16
C ASP A 71 -0.79 10.05 -29.36
N THR A 72 0.04 10.02 -28.33
CA THR A 72 1.40 9.45 -28.37
C THR A 72 1.51 8.07 -27.73
N LEU A 73 0.55 7.69 -26.87
CA LEU A 73 0.59 6.40 -26.17
C LEU A 73 0.31 5.23 -27.14
N ASP A 74 1.09 4.15 -27.00
CA ASP A 74 0.86 2.92 -27.74
C ASP A 74 -0.54 2.33 -27.48
N ASP A 75 -1.25 1.99 -28.55
CA ASP A 75 -2.62 1.48 -28.49
C ASP A 75 -2.77 0.21 -27.65
N SER A 76 -1.76 -0.67 -27.69
CA SER A 76 -1.77 -1.91 -26.90
C SER A 76 -1.67 -1.62 -25.42
N LEU A 77 -0.86 -0.64 -25.01
CA LEU A 77 -0.74 -0.20 -23.63
C LEU A 77 -2.03 0.49 -23.16
N LEU A 78 -2.65 1.31 -24.01
CA LEU A 78 -3.92 1.94 -23.70
C LEU A 78 -5.02 0.91 -23.41
N VAL A 79 -5.11 -0.14 -24.25
CA VAL A 79 -6.06 -1.25 -24.06
C VAL A 79 -5.77 -1.98 -22.75
N ALA A 80 -4.50 -2.26 -22.45
CA ALA A 80 -4.07 -2.94 -21.24
C ALA A 80 -4.41 -2.12 -19.97
N LEU A 81 -4.15 -0.81 -19.96
CA LEU A 81 -4.48 0.09 -18.85
C LEU A 81 -6.00 0.14 -18.59
N LYS A 82 -6.82 0.23 -19.64
CA LYS A 82 -8.28 0.18 -19.51
C LYS A 82 -8.78 -1.15 -18.94
N GLN A 83 -8.19 -2.28 -19.38
CA GLN A 83 -8.56 -3.59 -18.85
C GLN A 83 -8.15 -3.75 -17.39
N ALA A 84 -6.92 -3.35 -17.03
CA ALA A 84 -6.45 -3.36 -15.64
C ALA A 84 -7.36 -2.49 -14.75
N ALA A 85 -7.65 -1.26 -15.17
CA ALA A 85 -8.55 -0.36 -14.45
C ALA A 85 -9.93 -1.00 -14.21
N SER A 86 -10.51 -1.66 -15.23
CA SER A 86 -11.79 -2.37 -15.10
C SER A 86 -11.76 -3.49 -14.07
N ASN A 87 -10.67 -4.26 -14.03
CA ASN A 87 -10.52 -5.36 -13.07
C ASN A 87 -10.35 -4.83 -11.63
N ILE A 88 -9.50 -3.81 -11.45
CA ILE A 88 -9.28 -3.12 -10.17
C ILE A 88 -10.61 -2.53 -9.66
N GLU A 89 -11.38 -1.90 -10.54
CA GLU A 89 -12.68 -1.34 -10.19
C GLU A 89 -13.67 -2.42 -9.71
N LYS A 90 -13.75 -3.55 -10.40
CA LYS A 90 -14.62 -4.67 -10.03
C LYS A 90 -14.28 -5.23 -8.64
N PHE A 91 -13.00 -5.41 -8.36
CA PHE A 91 -12.53 -5.93 -7.08
C PHE A 91 -12.83 -4.94 -5.95
N HIS A 92 -12.41 -3.67 -6.10
CA HIS A 92 -12.52 -2.66 -5.05
C HIS A 92 -13.97 -2.26 -4.74
N LYS A 93 -14.90 -2.38 -5.69
CA LYS A 93 -16.34 -2.20 -5.44
C LYS A 93 -16.88 -3.19 -4.40
N LYS A 94 -16.30 -4.39 -4.28
CA LYS A 94 -16.70 -5.40 -3.28
C LYS A 94 -16.25 -5.06 -1.86
N GLN A 95 -15.29 -4.16 -1.72
CA GLN A 95 -14.75 -3.72 -0.43
C GLN A 95 -15.57 -2.61 0.24
N ILE A 96 -16.59 -2.07 -0.42
CA ILE A 96 -17.45 -1.04 0.18
C ILE A 96 -18.28 -1.71 1.29
N PRO A 97 -18.12 -1.28 2.57
CA PRO A 97 -18.89 -1.87 3.67
C PRO A 97 -20.35 -1.43 3.62
N SER A 98 -21.22 -2.28 4.14
CA SER A 98 -22.66 -1.98 4.28
C SER A 98 -22.90 -1.06 5.47
N GLU A 99 -23.88 -0.15 5.35
CA GLU A 99 -24.50 0.52 6.49
C GLU A 99 -25.43 -0.46 7.22
N TRP A 100 -25.54 -0.33 8.55
CA TRP A 100 -26.39 -1.21 9.35
C TRP A 100 -26.92 -0.52 10.59
N GLU A 101 -28.07 -0.99 11.08
CA GLU A 101 -28.70 -0.61 12.34
C GLU A 101 -29.06 -1.86 13.13
N LEU A 102 -28.96 -1.78 14.45
CA LEU A 102 -29.30 -2.83 15.40
C LEU A 102 -30.13 -2.22 16.54
N GLU A 103 -31.28 -2.80 16.83
CA GLU A 103 -31.99 -2.52 18.09
C GLU A 103 -31.29 -3.26 19.23
N VAL A 104 -30.51 -2.54 20.04
CA VAL A 104 -29.73 -3.08 21.15
C VAL A 104 -30.65 -3.52 22.31
N ASN A 105 -31.68 -2.72 22.57
CA ASN A 105 -32.77 -2.96 23.45
C ASN A 105 -34.03 -2.24 22.91
N PRO A 106 -35.25 -2.59 23.35
CA PRO A 106 -36.45 -1.92 22.86
C PRO A 106 -36.36 -0.39 22.96
N GLY A 107 -36.49 0.27 21.82
CA GLY A 107 -36.39 1.74 21.70
C GLY A 107 -34.98 2.31 21.76
N ILE A 108 -33.95 1.48 21.67
CA ILE A 108 -32.54 1.88 21.58
C ILE A 108 -31.92 1.31 20.31
N VAL A 109 -31.79 2.13 19.30
CA VAL A 109 -31.18 1.73 18.01
C VAL A 109 -29.79 2.34 17.90
N ALA A 110 -28.80 1.50 17.61
CA ALA A 110 -27.43 1.89 17.28
C ALA A 110 -27.07 1.39 15.87
N GLY A 111 -26.26 2.13 15.13
CA GLY A 111 -25.89 1.75 13.79
C GLY A 111 -24.58 2.38 13.33
N GLN A 112 -24.20 2.06 12.10
CA GLN A 112 -23.00 2.59 11.47
C GLN A 112 -23.34 3.02 10.04
N ILE A 113 -22.95 4.25 9.70
CA ILE A 113 -23.06 4.80 8.35
C ILE A 113 -21.68 4.87 7.70
N VAL A 114 -21.65 4.90 6.38
CA VAL A 114 -20.43 4.93 5.58
C VAL A 114 -20.27 6.29 4.92
N ARG A 115 -19.13 6.93 5.12
CA ARG A 115 -18.84 8.26 4.55
C ARG A 115 -17.40 8.30 4.04
N PRO A 116 -17.16 8.76 2.79
CA PRO A 116 -15.80 8.96 2.30
C PRO A 116 -15.10 10.09 3.05
N ILE A 117 -13.78 10.09 3.00
CA ILE A 117 -12.99 11.30 3.23
C ILE A 117 -13.22 12.29 2.07
N ASN A 118 -12.91 13.58 2.27
CA ASN A 118 -13.20 14.57 1.23
C ASN A 118 -12.11 14.63 0.14
N SER A 119 -10.85 14.38 0.52
CA SER A 119 -9.72 14.49 -0.40
C SER A 119 -8.62 13.48 -0.10
N ALA A 120 -7.97 13.00 -1.17
CA ALA A 120 -6.83 12.10 -1.10
C ALA A 120 -5.71 12.57 -2.04
N GLY A 121 -4.46 12.44 -1.61
CA GLY A 121 -3.26 12.63 -2.40
C GLY A 121 -2.63 11.27 -2.73
N CYS A 122 -2.46 11.00 -4.01
CA CYS A 122 -1.81 9.78 -4.51
C CYS A 122 -0.39 10.12 -4.94
N TYR A 123 0.59 9.61 -4.20
CA TYR A 123 2.00 9.75 -4.56
C TYR A 123 2.40 8.63 -5.53
N ILE A 124 2.93 9.02 -6.68
CA ILE A 124 3.38 8.09 -7.71
C ILE A 124 4.89 8.22 -7.84
N PRO A 125 5.65 7.17 -7.60
CA PRO A 125 7.09 7.22 -7.73
C PRO A 125 7.51 7.44 -9.18
N GLY A 126 8.70 7.98 -9.37
CA GLY A 126 9.35 8.16 -10.65
C GLY A 126 10.82 7.79 -10.56
N GLY A 127 11.57 8.00 -11.63
CA GLY A 127 13.02 7.83 -11.69
C GLY A 127 13.43 6.55 -12.41
N ARG A 128 13.49 5.37 -11.74
CA ARG A 128 14.00 4.13 -12.33
C ARG A 128 13.04 3.46 -13.31
N ALA A 129 11.73 3.66 -13.14
CA ALA A 129 10.68 3.11 -14.00
C ALA A 129 9.46 4.02 -14.02
N ALA A 130 8.56 3.81 -15.00
CA ALA A 130 7.21 4.37 -15.02
C ALA A 130 6.27 3.45 -14.24
N TYR A 131 5.39 4.03 -13.41
CA TYR A 131 4.45 3.27 -12.58
C TYR A 131 2.97 3.67 -12.84
N PRO A 132 2.46 3.49 -14.07
CA PRO A 132 1.05 3.76 -14.36
C PRO A 132 0.11 2.84 -13.54
N SER A 133 0.56 1.64 -13.19
CA SER A 133 -0.17 0.73 -12.30
C SER A 133 -0.41 1.34 -10.91
N SER A 134 0.59 2.02 -10.32
CA SER A 134 0.43 2.68 -9.01
C SER A 134 -0.63 3.79 -9.04
N ILE A 135 -0.83 4.46 -10.18
CA ILE A 135 -1.95 5.38 -10.38
C ILE A 135 -3.28 4.62 -10.24
N LEU A 136 -3.45 3.55 -11.01
CA LEU A 136 -4.69 2.77 -10.98
C LEU A 136 -4.98 2.23 -9.58
N MET A 137 -3.95 1.71 -8.90
CA MET A 137 -4.03 1.10 -7.56
C MET A 137 -4.32 2.10 -6.44
N THR A 138 -4.02 3.39 -6.62
CA THR A 138 -4.26 4.41 -5.59
C THR A 138 -5.50 5.25 -5.87
N VAL A 139 -5.73 5.64 -7.13
CA VAL A 139 -6.82 6.53 -7.51
C VAL A 139 -8.16 5.79 -7.58
N ILE A 140 -8.21 4.60 -8.20
CA ILE A 140 -9.48 3.86 -8.39
C ILE A 140 -10.16 3.55 -7.05
N PRO A 141 -9.50 2.96 -6.03
CA PRO A 141 -10.17 2.72 -4.75
C PRO A 141 -10.63 4.00 -4.04
N ALA A 142 -9.89 5.11 -4.17
CA ALA A 142 -10.33 6.41 -3.65
C ALA A 142 -11.60 6.90 -4.33
N LYS A 143 -11.68 6.80 -5.66
CA LYS A 143 -12.88 7.20 -6.43
C LYS A 143 -14.07 6.29 -6.12
N ILE A 144 -13.87 4.99 -5.99
CA ILE A 144 -14.91 4.02 -5.61
C ILE A 144 -15.45 4.31 -4.20
N ALA A 145 -14.59 4.70 -3.26
CA ALA A 145 -15.01 5.13 -1.92
C ALA A 145 -15.90 6.39 -1.95
N GLY A 146 -15.88 7.16 -3.04
CA GLY A 146 -16.62 8.40 -3.20
C GLY A 146 -15.82 9.64 -2.78
N VAL A 147 -14.49 9.58 -2.75
CA VAL A 147 -13.62 10.74 -2.49
C VAL A 147 -13.84 11.79 -3.58
N LYS A 148 -14.18 13.02 -3.15
CA LYS A 148 -14.55 14.10 -4.08
C LYS A 148 -13.35 14.70 -4.81
N LYS A 149 -12.18 14.74 -4.15
CA LYS A 149 -10.96 15.34 -4.68
C LYS A 149 -9.81 14.36 -4.55
N VAL A 150 -9.36 13.80 -5.67
CA VAL A 150 -8.20 12.90 -5.76
C VAL A 150 -7.10 13.59 -6.55
N VAL A 151 -5.98 13.84 -5.89
CA VAL A 151 -4.84 14.60 -6.41
C VAL A 151 -3.66 13.66 -6.58
N CYS A 152 -3.08 13.60 -7.77
CA CYS A 152 -1.86 12.84 -8.03
C CYS A 152 -0.64 13.76 -8.01
N VAL A 153 0.47 13.27 -7.44
CA VAL A 153 1.78 13.91 -7.51
C VAL A 153 2.80 12.91 -8.02
N THR A 154 3.63 13.33 -8.97
CA THR A 154 4.69 12.49 -9.56
C THR A 154 5.85 13.37 -10.03
N PRO A 155 7.12 12.96 -9.88
CA PRO A 155 8.25 13.77 -10.32
C PRO A 155 8.23 13.94 -11.83
N PRO A 156 8.58 15.14 -12.33
CA PRO A 156 8.74 15.39 -13.76
C PRO A 156 9.96 14.68 -14.33
N GLN A 157 9.95 14.45 -15.64
CA GLN A 157 11.14 14.05 -16.40
C GLN A 157 12.07 15.26 -16.62
N LYS A 158 13.28 15.03 -17.14
CA LYS A 158 14.27 16.10 -17.38
C LYS A 158 13.81 17.19 -18.34
N ASP A 159 12.83 16.92 -19.16
CA ASP A 159 12.17 17.87 -20.07
C ASP A 159 11.01 18.64 -19.43
N GLY A 160 10.74 18.39 -18.15
CA GLY A 160 9.64 19.01 -17.40
C GLY A 160 8.25 18.40 -17.65
N LYS A 161 8.17 17.34 -18.46
CA LYS A 161 6.91 16.64 -18.74
C LYS A 161 6.73 15.44 -17.79
N ILE A 162 5.50 14.96 -17.70
CA ILE A 162 5.15 13.67 -17.11
C ILE A 162 5.05 12.65 -18.24
N LEU A 163 5.42 11.40 -17.96
CA LEU A 163 5.30 10.31 -18.93
C LEU A 163 3.84 10.10 -19.35
N ASP A 164 3.60 9.91 -20.65
CA ASP A 164 2.25 9.80 -21.25
C ASP A 164 1.43 8.68 -20.58
N ALA A 165 2.05 7.52 -20.31
CA ALA A 165 1.38 6.42 -19.62
C ALA A 165 0.86 6.77 -18.23
N ILE A 166 1.55 7.67 -17.50
CA ILE A 166 1.13 8.18 -16.20
C ILE A 166 -0.09 9.10 -16.34
N LEU A 167 -0.05 10.02 -17.31
CA LEU A 167 -1.15 10.97 -17.57
C LEU A 167 -2.42 10.24 -17.99
N VAL A 168 -2.31 9.31 -18.94
CA VAL A 168 -3.41 8.49 -19.42
C VAL A 168 -3.97 7.59 -18.32
N ALA A 169 -3.12 6.95 -17.52
CA ALA A 169 -3.59 6.14 -16.40
C ALA A 169 -4.34 6.97 -15.35
N ALA A 170 -3.89 8.20 -15.09
CA ALA A 170 -4.54 9.09 -14.13
C ALA A 170 -5.93 9.55 -14.62
N ASP A 171 -6.06 9.84 -15.91
CA ASP A 171 -7.35 10.19 -16.53
C ASP A 171 -8.30 8.97 -16.52
N ILE A 172 -7.84 7.79 -16.93
CA ILE A 172 -8.62 6.54 -16.88
C ILE A 172 -9.11 6.24 -15.46
N ALA A 173 -8.25 6.44 -14.45
CA ALA A 173 -8.59 6.21 -13.04
C ALA A 173 -9.52 7.27 -12.46
N GLY A 174 -9.66 8.43 -13.12
CA GLY A 174 -10.51 9.55 -12.71
C GLY A 174 -9.85 10.47 -11.68
N ALA A 175 -8.52 10.68 -11.74
CA ALA A 175 -7.84 11.68 -10.94
C ALA A 175 -8.36 13.09 -11.29
N ASP A 176 -8.57 13.94 -10.27
CA ASP A 176 -9.10 15.29 -10.49
C ASP A 176 -8.00 16.29 -10.85
N GLU A 177 -6.78 16.07 -10.36
CA GLU A 177 -5.63 16.94 -10.65
C GLU A 177 -4.33 16.14 -10.57
N ILE A 178 -3.36 16.54 -11.40
CA ILE A 178 -2.02 15.94 -11.44
C ILE A 178 -0.99 17.05 -11.30
N TYR A 179 0.05 16.85 -10.47
CA TYR A 179 1.11 17.82 -10.24
C TYR A 179 2.51 17.23 -10.50
N LYS A 180 3.36 18.02 -11.11
CA LYS A 180 4.74 17.73 -11.52
C LYS A 180 5.69 17.93 -10.33
N VAL A 181 5.58 17.09 -9.31
CA VAL A 181 6.39 17.17 -8.11
C VAL A 181 6.57 15.79 -7.48
N GLY A 182 7.79 15.45 -7.11
CA GLY A 182 8.18 14.21 -6.42
C GLY A 182 8.74 14.46 -5.02
N GLY A 183 9.29 13.41 -4.41
CA GLY A 183 10.04 13.50 -3.16
C GLY A 183 9.27 13.95 -1.92
N ALA A 184 10.01 14.29 -0.87
CA ALA A 184 9.45 14.75 0.40
C ALA A 184 8.67 16.07 0.26
N GLN A 185 9.08 16.94 -0.67
CA GLN A 185 8.41 18.22 -0.95
C GLN A 185 6.99 17.99 -1.52
N ALA A 186 6.75 16.92 -2.29
CA ALA A 186 5.41 16.57 -2.75
C ALA A 186 4.50 16.19 -1.59
N ILE A 187 5.01 15.39 -0.65
CA ILE A 187 4.28 15.02 0.56
C ILE A 187 3.96 16.26 1.40
N ALA A 188 4.93 17.19 1.54
CA ALA A 188 4.71 18.47 2.23
C ALA A 188 3.62 19.32 1.54
N GLY A 189 3.66 19.43 0.20
CA GLY A 189 2.64 20.13 -0.58
C GLY A 189 1.23 19.56 -0.33
N LEU A 190 1.08 18.25 -0.37
CA LEU A 190 -0.19 17.57 -0.09
C LEU A 190 -0.65 17.74 1.38
N ALA A 191 0.29 17.72 2.33
CA ALA A 191 -0.04 17.79 3.75
C ALA A 191 -0.40 19.21 4.23
N TYR A 192 0.29 20.22 3.73
CA TYR A 192 0.12 21.61 4.19
C TYR A 192 -0.67 22.49 3.24
N GLY A 193 -0.75 22.11 1.96
CA GLY A 193 -1.26 22.94 0.88
C GLY A 193 -0.30 24.06 0.49
N THR A 194 -0.27 24.40 -0.79
CA THR A 194 0.45 25.53 -1.36
C THR A 194 -0.49 26.39 -2.19
N GLU A 195 0.01 27.36 -2.96
CA GLU A 195 -0.81 28.14 -3.88
C GLU A 195 -1.39 27.26 -5.00
N SER A 196 -0.59 26.29 -5.49
CA SER A 196 -0.99 25.39 -6.58
C SER A 196 -1.56 24.07 -6.06
N ILE A 197 -0.92 23.44 -5.06
CA ILE A 197 -1.25 22.10 -4.59
C ILE A 197 -2.25 22.18 -3.43
N PRO A 198 -3.45 21.62 -3.56
CA PRO A 198 -4.44 21.63 -2.48
C PRO A 198 -4.00 20.71 -1.33
N ARG A 199 -4.28 21.11 -0.09
CA ARG A 199 -4.16 20.23 1.06
C ARG A 199 -5.16 19.07 0.96
N VAL A 200 -4.73 17.86 1.35
CA VAL A 200 -5.55 16.65 1.36
C VAL A 200 -5.73 16.10 2.79
N GLU A 201 -6.72 15.20 2.96
CA GLU A 201 -6.99 14.55 4.24
C GLU A 201 -6.21 13.25 4.43
N LYS A 202 -5.82 12.58 3.33
CA LYS A 202 -5.03 11.35 3.32
C LYS A 202 -4.03 11.35 2.18
N ILE A 203 -2.82 10.83 2.44
CA ILE A 203 -1.78 10.61 1.43
C ILE A 203 -1.51 9.12 1.33
N VAL A 204 -1.54 8.57 0.11
CA VAL A 204 -1.30 7.16 -0.20
C VAL A 204 -0.30 7.02 -1.34
N GLY A 205 0.31 5.86 -1.46
CA GLY A 205 1.20 5.50 -2.55
C GLY A 205 2.64 5.21 -2.10
N PRO A 206 3.33 4.28 -2.77
CA PRO A 206 4.69 3.87 -2.44
C PRO A 206 5.70 4.98 -2.77
N GLY A 207 6.82 4.99 -2.07
CA GLY A 207 7.89 5.95 -2.31
C GLY A 207 9.20 5.52 -1.67
N ASN A 208 10.28 6.25 -1.98
CA ASN A 208 11.60 6.00 -1.39
C ASN A 208 11.64 6.40 0.10
N ILE A 209 12.79 6.16 0.74
CA ILE A 209 13.02 6.46 2.16
C ILE A 209 12.66 7.91 2.56
N PHE A 210 12.88 8.90 1.68
CA PHE A 210 12.55 10.30 1.97
C PHE A 210 11.05 10.53 1.95
N VAL A 211 10.33 9.88 1.04
CA VAL A 211 8.85 9.92 0.97
C VAL A 211 8.25 9.22 2.18
N THR A 212 8.77 8.06 2.56
CA THR A 212 8.35 7.31 3.75
C THR A 212 8.58 8.14 5.03
N ALA A 213 9.76 8.77 5.16
CA ALA A 213 10.06 9.67 6.27
C ALA A 213 9.10 10.88 6.32
N ALA A 214 8.83 11.49 5.16
CA ALA A 214 7.91 12.62 5.07
C ALA A 214 6.49 12.23 5.48
N LYS A 215 5.98 11.10 5.00
CA LYS A 215 4.67 10.56 5.41
C LYS A 215 4.59 10.32 6.91
N LYS A 216 5.64 9.72 7.50
CA LYS A 216 5.75 9.50 8.94
C LYS A 216 5.69 10.81 9.75
N LEU A 217 6.39 11.86 9.27
CA LEU A 217 6.44 13.16 9.96
C LEU A 217 5.14 13.97 9.84
N VAL A 218 4.37 13.81 8.77
CA VAL A 218 3.08 14.52 8.61
C VAL A 218 1.90 13.75 9.18
N TYR A 219 2.08 12.50 9.61
CA TYR A 219 1.02 11.70 10.22
C TYR A 219 0.44 12.40 11.45
N GLY A 220 -0.89 12.41 11.54
CA GLY A 220 -1.63 13.19 12.55
C GLY A 220 -2.08 14.58 12.08
N GLN A 221 -1.39 15.19 11.10
CA GLN A 221 -1.88 16.39 10.38
C GLN A 221 -2.65 15.98 9.11
N VAL A 222 -2.20 14.91 8.48
CA VAL A 222 -2.84 14.19 7.38
C VAL A 222 -2.73 12.71 7.68
N ASP A 223 -3.70 11.91 7.28
CA ASP A 223 -3.64 10.47 7.44
C ASP A 223 -2.79 9.82 6.32
N ILE A 224 -2.24 8.64 6.58
CA ILE A 224 -1.49 7.84 5.60
C ILE A 224 -2.02 6.41 5.57
N GLU A 225 -1.64 5.60 4.55
CA GLU A 225 -2.06 4.19 4.50
C GLU A 225 -1.35 3.34 5.57
N PHE A 226 -0.04 3.22 5.47
CA PHE A 226 0.87 2.54 6.40
C PHE A 226 2.32 2.88 6.03
N PRO A 227 3.30 2.70 6.94
CA PRO A 227 4.72 2.76 6.60
C PRO A 227 5.09 1.58 5.69
N ALA A 228 5.76 1.83 4.58
CA ALA A 228 6.27 0.80 3.67
C ALA A 228 7.78 0.95 3.49
N GLY A 229 8.46 -0.18 3.36
CA GLY A 229 9.88 -0.32 3.03
C GLY A 229 10.07 -0.96 1.65
N PRO A 230 11.24 -1.57 1.39
CA PRO A 230 11.50 -2.31 0.16
C PRO A 230 10.53 -3.47 -0.04
N SER A 231 10.26 -3.81 -1.30
CA SER A 231 9.32 -4.86 -1.66
C SER A 231 9.82 -6.26 -1.27
N GLU A 232 8.89 -7.15 -0.97
CA GLU A 232 9.17 -8.49 -0.45
C GLU A 232 8.32 -9.57 -1.12
N VAL A 233 8.92 -10.73 -1.36
CA VAL A 233 8.18 -11.96 -1.69
C VAL A 233 8.63 -13.10 -0.78
N LEU A 234 7.68 -13.88 -0.31
CA LEU A 234 7.91 -15.20 0.26
C LEU A 234 7.11 -16.22 -0.53
N ILE A 235 7.78 -17.29 -0.94
CA ILE A 235 7.17 -18.45 -1.59
C ILE A 235 7.13 -19.58 -0.58
N LEU A 236 5.95 -20.11 -0.31
CA LEU A 236 5.71 -21.31 0.49
C LEU A 236 5.35 -22.45 -0.46
N ALA A 237 6.21 -23.48 -0.54
CA ALA A 237 6.03 -24.52 -1.53
C ALA A 237 6.44 -25.90 -1.01
N ASP A 238 5.80 -26.96 -1.49
CA ASP A 238 6.17 -28.35 -1.28
C ASP A 238 6.80 -28.97 -2.55
N ASP A 239 7.09 -30.27 -2.53
CA ASP A 239 7.72 -31.01 -3.64
C ASP A 239 6.90 -31.09 -4.93
N SER A 240 5.63 -30.66 -4.93
CA SER A 240 4.75 -30.62 -6.10
C SER A 240 4.96 -29.36 -6.96
N ALA A 241 5.59 -28.33 -6.41
CA ALA A 241 5.79 -27.05 -7.10
C ALA A 241 6.79 -27.16 -8.25
N ASN A 242 6.61 -26.31 -9.28
CA ASN A 242 7.54 -26.21 -10.39
C ASN A 242 8.70 -25.24 -10.02
N PRO A 243 9.97 -25.75 -9.91
CA PRO A 243 11.09 -24.91 -9.50
C PRO A 243 11.43 -23.78 -10.48
N GLU A 244 11.14 -23.92 -11.77
CA GLU A 244 11.35 -22.86 -12.76
C GLU A 244 10.34 -21.71 -12.56
N PHE A 245 9.07 -22.02 -12.24
CA PHE A 245 8.07 -20.99 -11.93
C PHE A 245 8.46 -20.21 -10.68
N LEU A 246 8.86 -20.91 -9.60
CA LEU A 246 9.30 -20.28 -8.38
C LEU A 246 10.51 -19.37 -8.62
N ALA A 247 11.45 -19.80 -9.43
CA ALA A 247 12.63 -18.99 -9.79
C ALA A 247 12.24 -17.72 -10.55
N THR A 248 11.28 -17.80 -11.49
CA THR A 248 10.81 -16.61 -12.22
C THR A 248 10.12 -15.60 -11.30
N ASP A 249 9.34 -16.06 -10.33
CA ASP A 249 8.70 -15.19 -9.34
C ASP A 249 9.71 -14.53 -8.39
N ILE A 250 10.76 -15.26 -7.97
CA ILE A 250 11.88 -14.70 -7.21
C ILE A 250 12.57 -13.59 -8.02
N LEU A 251 12.85 -13.81 -9.29
CA LEU A 251 13.50 -12.80 -10.14
C LEU A 251 12.59 -11.59 -10.37
N ALA A 252 11.31 -11.81 -10.58
CA ALA A 252 10.33 -10.72 -10.74
C ALA A 252 10.34 -9.76 -9.53
N GLN A 253 10.49 -10.28 -8.32
CA GLN A 253 10.62 -9.47 -7.13
C GLN A 253 12.01 -8.83 -7.00
N ALA A 254 13.06 -9.61 -7.24
CA ALA A 254 14.45 -9.15 -7.08
C ALA A 254 14.83 -8.02 -8.03
N GLU A 255 14.18 -7.92 -9.21
CA GLU A 255 14.47 -6.86 -10.17
C GLU A 255 13.92 -5.47 -9.78
N HIS A 256 13.03 -5.39 -8.79
CA HIS A 256 12.42 -4.12 -8.36
C HIS A 256 13.45 -3.17 -7.76
N ASP A 257 14.22 -3.65 -6.78
CA ASP A 257 15.21 -2.82 -6.04
C ASP A 257 16.33 -3.68 -5.46
N PRO A 258 17.57 -3.15 -5.34
CA PRO A 258 18.68 -3.85 -4.69
C PRO A 258 18.43 -4.27 -3.22
N ASN A 259 17.42 -3.70 -2.57
CA ASN A 259 17.03 -4.02 -1.20
C ASN A 259 15.77 -4.91 -1.14
N ALA A 260 15.24 -5.37 -2.30
CA ALA A 260 14.13 -6.30 -2.32
C ALA A 260 14.49 -7.60 -1.58
N SER A 261 13.51 -8.20 -0.90
CA SER A 261 13.70 -9.42 -0.13
C SER A 261 12.95 -10.59 -0.76
N CYS A 262 13.65 -11.68 -1.02
CA CYS A 262 13.13 -12.84 -1.73
C CYS A 262 13.39 -14.13 -0.94
N PHE A 263 12.31 -14.74 -0.45
CA PHE A 263 12.38 -15.97 0.34
C PHE A 263 11.67 -17.12 -0.35
N LEU A 264 12.27 -18.31 -0.28
CA LEU A 264 11.58 -19.58 -0.50
C LEU A 264 11.61 -20.36 0.80
N VAL A 265 10.46 -20.85 1.26
CA VAL A 265 10.33 -21.73 2.42
C VAL A 265 9.69 -23.04 1.95
N THR A 266 10.34 -24.15 2.20
CA THR A 266 9.91 -25.47 1.69
C THR A 266 10.37 -26.60 2.61
N ASP A 267 9.60 -27.68 2.65
CA ASP A 267 10.00 -28.95 3.28
C ASP A 267 10.71 -29.91 2.31
N SER A 268 10.91 -29.48 1.05
CA SER A 268 11.58 -30.27 0.03
C SER A 268 12.99 -29.74 -0.29
N LYS A 269 14.00 -30.48 0.14
CA LYS A 269 15.40 -30.17 -0.21
C LYS A 269 15.69 -30.21 -1.71
N ASP A 270 15.04 -31.13 -2.43
CA ASP A 270 15.20 -31.26 -3.89
C ASP A 270 14.64 -30.04 -4.61
N LEU A 271 13.46 -29.57 -4.21
CA LEU A 271 12.86 -28.33 -4.73
C LEU A 271 13.77 -27.13 -4.45
N ALA A 272 14.28 -26.99 -3.24
CA ALA A 272 15.17 -25.90 -2.84
C ALA A 272 16.41 -25.81 -3.76
N ILE A 273 17.09 -26.93 -3.98
CA ILE A 273 18.29 -26.99 -4.84
C ILE A 273 17.94 -26.63 -6.30
N LYS A 274 16.89 -27.25 -6.84
CA LYS A 274 16.49 -27.01 -8.24
C LYS A 274 16.05 -25.55 -8.46
N THR A 275 15.33 -24.96 -7.51
CA THR A 275 14.94 -23.57 -7.61
C THR A 275 16.17 -22.65 -7.62
N ASP A 276 17.16 -22.87 -6.74
CA ASP A 276 18.39 -22.09 -6.76
C ASP A 276 19.17 -22.24 -8.08
N GLU A 277 19.22 -23.44 -8.65
CA GLU A 277 19.83 -23.68 -9.96
C GLU A 277 19.13 -22.84 -11.05
N PHE A 278 17.80 -22.83 -11.10
CA PHE A 278 17.03 -22.01 -12.05
C PHE A 278 17.22 -20.50 -11.80
N VAL A 279 17.22 -20.05 -10.54
CA VAL A 279 17.50 -18.65 -10.20
C VAL A 279 18.85 -18.24 -10.76
N ASN A 280 19.90 -19.04 -10.53
CA ASN A 280 21.23 -18.75 -11.04
C ASN A 280 21.28 -18.71 -12.57
N GLN A 281 20.62 -19.66 -13.28
CA GLN A 281 20.58 -19.70 -14.73
C GLN A 281 19.83 -18.49 -15.33
N LEU A 282 18.64 -18.17 -14.81
CA LEU A 282 17.80 -17.09 -15.32
C LEU A 282 18.39 -15.72 -15.04
N THR A 283 19.07 -15.53 -13.90
CA THR A 283 19.78 -14.30 -13.58
C THR A 283 20.83 -13.92 -14.62
N GLN A 284 21.53 -14.93 -15.22
CA GLN A 284 22.58 -14.65 -16.21
C GLN A 284 22.05 -13.99 -17.50
N ILE A 285 20.79 -14.19 -17.82
CA ILE A 285 20.17 -13.66 -19.05
C ILE A 285 19.18 -12.51 -18.77
N ALA A 286 18.98 -12.17 -17.51
CA ALA A 286 18.00 -11.14 -17.12
C ALA A 286 18.48 -9.73 -17.53
N PRO A 287 17.60 -8.87 -18.11
CA PRO A 287 17.95 -7.50 -18.50
C PRO A 287 18.44 -6.63 -17.33
N ARG A 288 17.89 -6.85 -16.10
CA ARG A 288 18.24 -6.11 -14.88
C ARG A 288 19.16 -6.91 -13.94
N ARG A 289 20.06 -7.70 -14.52
CA ARG A 289 20.94 -8.64 -13.82
C ARG A 289 21.63 -8.05 -12.59
N GLU A 290 22.23 -6.87 -12.71
CA GLU A 290 22.99 -6.24 -11.62
C GLU A 290 22.12 -5.98 -10.38
N ILE A 291 20.88 -5.52 -10.60
CA ILE A 291 19.92 -5.29 -9.51
C ILE A 291 19.50 -6.61 -8.85
N ILE A 292 19.22 -7.63 -9.66
CA ILE A 292 18.85 -8.96 -9.19
C ILE A 292 19.98 -9.59 -8.37
N GLU A 293 21.22 -9.58 -8.87
CA GLU A 293 22.38 -10.12 -8.18
C GLU A 293 22.62 -9.42 -6.83
N GLU A 294 22.47 -8.08 -6.79
CA GLU A 294 22.61 -7.32 -5.56
C GLU A 294 21.50 -7.64 -4.55
N SER A 295 20.25 -7.68 -4.96
CA SER A 295 19.10 -8.04 -4.13
C SER A 295 19.25 -9.44 -3.55
N LEU A 296 19.48 -10.45 -4.39
CA LEU A 296 19.60 -11.83 -3.95
C LEU A 296 20.84 -12.08 -3.07
N SER A 297 21.94 -11.36 -3.28
CA SER A 297 23.13 -11.47 -2.43
C SER A 297 22.90 -10.91 -1.03
N LYS A 298 22.05 -9.89 -0.88
CA LYS A 298 21.74 -9.26 0.41
C LYS A 298 20.63 -9.98 1.15
N SER A 299 19.55 -10.32 0.45
CA SER A 299 18.27 -10.71 1.06
C SER A 299 17.58 -11.89 0.37
N GLY A 300 18.30 -12.66 -0.46
CA GLY A 300 17.78 -13.86 -1.10
C GLY A 300 18.05 -15.12 -0.29
N LYS A 301 17.03 -15.76 0.30
CA LYS A 301 17.19 -16.94 1.15
C LYS A 301 16.25 -18.08 0.78
N ILE A 302 16.72 -19.29 0.95
CA ILE A 302 15.92 -20.52 0.86
C ILE A 302 15.99 -21.21 2.21
N ILE A 303 14.86 -21.37 2.91
CA ILE A 303 14.78 -22.05 4.20
C ILE A 303 14.16 -23.43 4.00
N ILE A 304 14.92 -24.46 4.31
CA ILE A 304 14.46 -25.85 4.29
C ILE A 304 13.99 -26.23 5.69
N THR A 305 12.73 -26.62 5.81
CA THR A 305 12.08 -27.09 7.04
C THR A 305 11.98 -28.61 7.04
N ASN A 306 11.67 -29.22 8.20
CA ASN A 306 11.44 -30.66 8.27
C ASN A 306 9.98 -31.02 7.96
N THR A 307 9.07 -30.07 8.15
CA THR A 307 7.62 -30.27 7.94
C THR A 307 6.99 -29.00 7.33
N MET A 308 5.85 -29.17 6.69
CA MET A 308 5.04 -28.04 6.20
C MET A 308 4.54 -27.15 7.35
N ASP A 309 4.27 -27.69 8.55
CA ASP A 309 3.87 -26.90 9.72
C ASP A 309 4.97 -25.92 10.14
N GLU A 310 6.25 -26.37 10.12
CA GLU A 310 7.38 -25.47 10.36
C GLU A 310 7.49 -24.39 9.26
N ALA A 311 7.24 -24.76 8.00
CA ALA A 311 7.24 -23.81 6.88
C ALA A 311 6.14 -22.75 7.00
N ILE A 312 4.93 -23.16 7.39
CA ILE A 312 3.81 -22.27 7.69
C ILE A 312 4.14 -21.34 8.87
N TYR A 313 4.76 -21.88 9.93
CA TYR A 313 5.19 -21.06 11.07
C TYR A 313 6.19 -19.98 10.64
N VAL A 314 7.23 -20.34 9.88
CA VAL A 314 8.19 -19.37 9.33
C VAL A 314 7.51 -18.31 8.48
N THR A 315 6.57 -18.70 7.62
CA THR A 315 5.81 -17.80 6.77
C THR A 315 4.99 -16.78 7.59
N ASN A 316 4.28 -17.24 8.61
CA ASN A 316 3.50 -16.35 9.50
C ASN A 316 4.40 -15.43 10.34
N GLU A 317 5.57 -15.89 10.79
CA GLU A 317 6.54 -15.06 11.50
C GLU A 317 7.19 -14.03 10.57
N TYR A 318 7.45 -14.41 9.33
CA TYR A 318 7.93 -13.46 8.33
C TYR A 318 6.86 -12.42 7.97
N ALA A 319 5.59 -12.79 7.84
CA ALA A 319 4.49 -11.90 7.45
C ALA A 319 4.81 -11.09 6.17
N PRO A 320 4.94 -11.76 5.02
CA PRO A 320 5.42 -11.14 3.78
C PRO A 320 4.44 -10.12 3.20
N GLU A 321 4.97 -9.19 2.41
CA GLU A 321 4.18 -8.33 1.51
C GLU A 321 3.42 -9.19 0.48
N HIS A 322 4.15 -10.02 -0.28
CA HIS A 322 3.60 -10.96 -1.25
C HIS A 322 3.89 -12.39 -0.77
N LEU A 323 2.85 -13.20 -0.69
CA LEU A 323 2.93 -14.63 -0.39
C LEU A 323 2.45 -15.46 -1.58
N ILE A 324 3.32 -16.30 -2.13
CA ILE A 324 2.92 -17.34 -3.07
C ILE A 324 2.79 -18.65 -2.29
N ILE A 325 1.68 -19.35 -2.46
CA ILE A 325 1.46 -20.70 -1.95
C ILE A 325 1.39 -21.64 -3.16
N SER A 326 2.30 -22.59 -3.23
CA SER A 326 2.35 -23.60 -4.29
C SER A 326 2.60 -24.97 -3.65
N THR A 327 1.53 -25.59 -3.18
CA THR A 327 1.52 -26.85 -2.44
C THR A 327 0.55 -27.85 -3.07
N LYS A 328 0.55 -29.09 -2.62
CA LYS A 328 -0.43 -30.10 -3.08
C LYS A 328 -1.88 -29.73 -2.76
N ASP A 329 -2.07 -29.04 -1.64
CA ASP A 329 -3.37 -28.51 -1.20
C ASP A 329 -3.19 -27.05 -0.75
N ASP A 330 -3.34 -26.14 -1.72
CA ASP A 330 -3.17 -24.71 -1.48
C ASP A 330 -4.23 -24.14 -0.54
N ASP A 331 -5.46 -24.67 -0.59
CA ASP A 331 -6.57 -24.21 0.26
C ASP A 331 -6.38 -24.66 1.72
N GLU A 332 -5.90 -25.87 1.96
CA GLU A 332 -5.53 -26.33 3.31
C GLU A 332 -4.37 -25.50 3.85
N THR A 333 -3.32 -25.29 3.07
CA THR A 333 -2.18 -24.44 3.46
C THR A 333 -2.63 -23.01 3.77
N LEU A 334 -3.49 -22.44 2.94
CA LEU A 334 -4.05 -21.09 3.14
C LEU A 334 -4.80 -20.99 4.46
N SER A 335 -5.52 -22.03 4.90
CA SER A 335 -6.30 -22.02 6.14
C SER A 335 -5.45 -21.79 7.39
N HIS A 336 -4.14 -22.01 7.32
CA HIS A 336 -3.17 -21.82 8.40
C HIS A 336 -2.37 -20.51 8.28
N ILE A 337 -2.58 -19.71 7.22
CA ILE A 337 -1.90 -18.43 7.03
C ILE A 337 -2.69 -17.29 7.69
N ASN A 338 -2.00 -16.57 8.57
CA ASN A 338 -2.58 -15.43 9.29
C ASN A 338 -2.03 -14.08 8.83
N ASN A 339 -0.80 -14.05 8.31
CA ASN A 339 -0.06 -12.82 8.09
C ASN A 339 0.53 -12.77 6.68
N ALA A 340 -0.13 -12.05 5.77
CA ALA A 340 0.41 -11.70 4.45
C ALA A 340 -0.29 -10.45 3.91
N GLY A 341 0.39 -9.63 3.13
CA GLY A 341 -0.20 -8.46 2.49
C GLY A 341 -1.11 -8.84 1.32
N SER A 342 -0.63 -9.71 0.42
CA SER A 342 -1.40 -10.33 -0.67
C SER A 342 -0.98 -11.79 -0.84
N ILE A 343 -1.94 -12.67 -1.17
CA ILE A 343 -1.73 -14.11 -1.29
C ILE A 343 -2.06 -14.57 -2.70
N PHE A 344 -1.16 -15.35 -3.29
CA PHE A 344 -1.24 -15.92 -4.62
C PHE A 344 -1.27 -17.45 -4.52
N LEU A 345 -2.35 -18.08 -5.00
CA LEU A 345 -2.58 -19.51 -4.84
C LEU A 345 -2.34 -20.27 -6.14
N GLY A 346 -1.50 -21.30 -6.05
CA GLY A 346 -1.25 -22.25 -7.11
C GLY A 346 -0.26 -21.77 -8.17
N SER A 347 0.13 -22.72 -9.00
CA SER A 347 1.21 -22.57 -9.99
C SER A 347 0.98 -21.51 -11.10
N TYR A 348 -0.25 -21.04 -11.26
CA TYR A 348 -0.63 -20.08 -12.32
C TYR A 348 -0.94 -18.68 -11.77
N SER A 349 -0.58 -18.40 -10.53
CA SER A 349 -0.83 -17.13 -9.86
C SER A 349 0.48 -16.40 -9.54
N PRO A 350 1.20 -15.86 -10.54
CA PRO A 350 2.43 -15.12 -10.29
C PRO A 350 2.13 -13.78 -9.61
N VAL A 351 3.09 -13.25 -8.84
CA VAL A 351 2.97 -11.91 -8.18
C VAL A 351 2.59 -10.83 -9.19
N ALA A 352 3.19 -10.86 -10.39
CA ALA A 352 2.91 -9.91 -11.45
C ALA A 352 1.41 -9.84 -11.86
N ALA A 353 0.63 -10.90 -11.64
CA ALA A 353 -0.81 -10.83 -11.88
C ALA A 353 -1.50 -9.84 -10.95
N GLY A 354 -1.11 -9.81 -9.66
CA GLY A 354 -1.60 -8.86 -8.67
C GLY A 354 -1.11 -7.45 -8.92
N ASP A 355 0.14 -7.31 -9.34
CA ASP A 355 0.75 -6.00 -9.58
C ASP A 355 0.11 -5.22 -10.71
N TYR A 356 -0.42 -5.91 -11.72
CA TYR A 356 -0.88 -5.24 -12.94
C TYR A 356 -2.36 -5.45 -13.28
N GLY A 357 -2.90 -6.66 -13.16
CA GLY A 357 -4.13 -6.92 -13.88
C GLY A 357 -5.21 -7.77 -13.23
N SER A 358 -4.95 -8.51 -12.14
CA SER A 358 -5.95 -9.38 -11.50
C SER A 358 -7.07 -8.61 -10.79
N GLY A 359 -6.80 -7.35 -10.42
CA GLY A 359 -7.74 -6.48 -9.73
C GLY A 359 -7.45 -6.25 -8.26
N THR A 360 -6.59 -7.04 -7.63
CA THR A 360 -6.08 -6.80 -6.26
C THR A 360 -5.17 -5.58 -6.23
N ASN A 361 -4.77 -5.13 -5.04
CA ASN A 361 -3.95 -3.93 -4.90
C ASN A 361 -2.51 -4.30 -4.55
N HIS A 362 -1.54 -3.65 -5.22
CA HIS A 362 -0.12 -3.85 -4.97
C HIS A 362 0.49 -2.86 -3.96
N VAL A 363 -0.28 -1.91 -3.44
CA VAL A 363 0.17 -1.06 -2.33
C VAL A 363 -0.04 -1.83 -1.04
N LEU A 364 0.99 -2.53 -0.60
CA LEU A 364 0.94 -3.54 0.44
C LEU A 364 1.88 -3.20 1.61
N PRO A 365 1.57 -3.67 2.83
CA PRO A 365 2.45 -3.49 3.97
C PRO A 365 3.70 -4.37 3.84
N THR A 366 4.88 -3.77 4.00
CA THR A 366 6.18 -4.43 4.00
C THR A 366 6.75 -4.53 5.42
N GLY A 367 7.93 -5.11 5.58
CA GLY A 367 8.66 -5.10 6.85
C GLY A 367 7.93 -5.82 7.99
N GLY A 368 7.15 -6.86 7.69
CA GLY A 368 6.29 -7.54 8.67
C GLY A 368 5.03 -6.76 9.04
N GLY A 369 4.77 -5.65 8.35
CA GLY A 369 3.57 -4.83 8.55
C GLY A 369 2.27 -5.58 8.32
N ALA A 370 2.29 -6.69 7.58
CA ALA A 370 1.14 -7.56 7.36
C ALA A 370 0.60 -8.22 8.66
N LYS A 371 1.35 -8.18 9.76
CA LYS A 371 0.85 -8.54 11.11
C LYS A 371 -0.15 -7.50 11.65
N MET A 372 -0.18 -6.28 11.13
CA MET A 372 -0.97 -5.16 11.67
C MET A 372 -1.84 -4.47 10.61
N TYR A 373 -1.43 -4.51 9.35
CA TYR A 373 -2.05 -3.76 8.26
C TYR A 373 -2.46 -4.68 7.12
N SER A 374 -3.51 -4.29 6.42
CA SER A 374 -3.89 -4.87 5.13
C SER A 374 -3.39 -3.98 3.98
N GLY A 375 -3.36 -4.51 2.77
CA GLY A 375 -3.12 -3.71 1.57
C GLY A 375 -4.11 -2.57 1.39
N LEU A 376 -3.74 -1.58 0.59
CA LEU A 376 -4.60 -0.44 0.30
C LEU A 376 -5.94 -0.92 -0.30
N SER A 377 -7.01 -0.45 0.28
CA SER A 377 -8.37 -0.84 -0.07
C SER A 377 -9.30 0.35 -0.16
N THR A 378 -10.49 0.15 -0.68
CA THR A 378 -11.56 1.16 -0.65
C THR A 378 -11.86 1.63 0.76
N GLU A 379 -11.76 0.75 1.76
CA GLU A 379 -11.99 1.09 3.17
C GLU A 379 -11.00 2.10 3.74
N ALA A 380 -9.78 2.17 3.19
CA ALA A 380 -8.78 3.16 3.59
C ALA A 380 -9.25 4.61 3.39
N PHE A 381 -10.21 4.83 2.49
CA PHE A 381 -10.77 6.15 2.16
C PHE A 381 -12.15 6.41 2.78
N ILE A 382 -12.58 5.58 3.72
CA ILE A 382 -13.92 5.60 4.32
C ILE A 382 -13.84 5.83 5.83
N LYS A 383 -14.76 6.64 6.33
CA LYS A 383 -15.07 6.80 7.76
C LYS A 383 -16.36 6.08 8.06
N LYS A 384 -16.47 5.47 9.24
CA LYS A 384 -17.64 4.72 9.70
C LYS A 384 -18.23 5.37 10.97
N PRO A 385 -18.86 6.58 10.88
CA PRO A 385 -19.49 7.21 12.03
C PRO A 385 -20.61 6.33 12.59
N THR A 386 -20.71 6.28 13.92
CA THR A 386 -21.81 5.64 14.60
C THR A 386 -23.03 6.57 14.70
N VAL A 387 -24.22 5.99 14.61
CA VAL A 387 -25.50 6.70 14.73
C VAL A 387 -26.29 6.06 15.87
N GLN A 388 -26.91 6.88 16.70
CA GLN A 388 -27.76 6.41 17.79
C GLN A 388 -29.11 7.11 17.74
N ARG A 389 -30.19 6.37 17.96
CA ARG A 389 -31.56 6.88 18.04
C ARG A 389 -32.27 6.21 19.19
N LEU A 390 -32.83 7.00 20.10
CA LEU A 390 -33.56 6.51 21.25
C LEU A 390 -34.99 7.05 21.25
N THR A 391 -35.93 6.20 21.65
CA THR A 391 -37.25 6.66 22.06
C THR A 391 -37.22 7.17 23.51
N LYS A 392 -38.27 7.81 23.98
CA LYS A 392 -38.37 8.23 25.39
C LYS A 392 -38.32 7.03 26.34
N GLU A 393 -39.00 5.96 25.97
CA GLU A 393 -39.02 4.69 26.71
C GLU A 393 -37.65 4.05 26.73
N GLY A 394 -36.96 3.96 25.59
CA GLY A 394 -35.59 3.47 25.50
C GLY A 394 -34.61 4.30 26.31
N LEU A 395 -34.75 5.64 26.29
CA LEU A 395 -33.94 6.53 27.10
C LEU A 395 -34.17 6.29 28.61
N LYS A 396 -35.45 6.06 29.02
CA LYS A 396 -35.81 5.76 30.42
C LYS A 396 -35.14 4.46 30.87
N GLU A 397 -35.18 3.44 30.03
CA GLU A 397 -34.55 2.16 30.37
C GLU A 397 -33.01 2.31 30.44
N LEU A 398 -32.39 2.96 29.45
CA LEU A 398 -30.94 3.18 29.41
C LEU A 398 -30.47 4.04 30.59
N SER A 399 -31.32 4.95 31.11
CA SER A 399 -30.95 5.80 32.25
C SER A 399 -30.62 5.03 33.51
N LYS A 400 -31.20 3.84 33.69
CA LYS A 400 -30.91 2.97 34.84
C LYS A 400 -29.48 2.42 34.84
N THR A 401 -28.85 2.36 33.66
CA THR A 401 -27.45 1.95 33.50
C THR A 401 -26.54 3.19 33.45
N SER A 402 -26.87 4.16 32.59
CA SER A 402 -25.95 5.27 32.27
C SER A 402 -25.85 6.30 33.37
N VAL A 403 -26.95 6.59 34.10
CA VAL A 403 -26.94 7.60 35.17
C VAL A 403 -26.04 7.19 36.35
N PRO A 404 -26.17 5.96 36.91
CA PRO A 404 -25.30 5.55 38.00
C PRO A 404 -23.80 5.52 37.61
N ILE A 405 -23.49 5.11 36.37
CA ILE A 405 -22.09 5.09 35.90
C ILE A 405 -21.55 6.51 35.80
N ALA A 406 -22.28 7.43 35.17
CA ALA A 406 -21.86 8.81 35.03
C ALA A 406 -21.71 9.52 36.40
N GLU A 407 -22.57 9.23 37.36
CA GLU A 407 -22.47 9.81 38.73
C GLU A 407 -21.27 9.23 39.49
N TYR A 408 -20.99 7.92 39.34
CA TYR A 408 -19.83 7.31 39.96
C TYR A 408 -18.51 7.86 39.42
N GLU A 409 -18.45 8.15 38.10
CA GLU A 409 -17.31 8.79 37.44
C GLU A 409 -17.22 10.30 37.73
N GLY A 410 -18.20 10.88 38.45
CA GLY A 410 -18.24 12.34 38.78
C GLY A 410 -18.76 13.21 37.63
N PHE A 411 -19.33 12.63 36.57
CA PHE A 411 -19.87 13.35 35.41
C PHE A 411 -21.36 13.69 35.58
N PHE A 412 -21.66 14.53 36.56
CA PHE A 412 -23.05 14.88 36.92
C PHE A 412 -23.81 15.58 35.78
N ALA A 413 -23.13 16.33 34.90
CA ALA A 413 -23.76 16.94 33.74
C ALA A 413 -24.25 15.86 32.74
N HIS A 414 -23.52 14.76 32.58
CA HIS A 414 -23.93 13.61 31.76
C HIS A 414 -25.18 12.97 32.36
N ALA A 415 -25.18 12.67 33.64
CA ALA A 415 -26.37 12.15 34.36
C ALA A 415 -27.58 13.09 34.23
N ASN A 416 -27.39 14.41 34.37
CA ASN A 416 -28.44 15.40 34.22
C ASN A 416 -29.01 15.47 32.80
N SER A 417 -28.20 15.16 31.76
CA SER A 417 -28.69 15.09 30.37
C SER A 417 -29.82 14.06 30.18
N PHE A 418 -29.72 12.91 30.86
CA PHE A 418 -30.80 11.91 30.92
C PHE A 418 -32.00 12.42 31.76
N LYS A 419 -31.74 12.85 33.00
CA LYS A 419 -32.78 13.25 33.94
C LYS A 419 -33.67 14.38 33.40
N THR A 420 -33.06 15.35 32.69
CA THR A 420 -33.78 16.48 32.10
C THR A 420 -34.73 16.05 30.97
N ARG A 421 -34.33 15.09 30.15
CA ARG A 421 -35.15 14.58 29.04
C ARG A 421 -36.28 13.66 29.51
N LEU A 422 -36.22 13.19 30.76
CA LEU A 422 -37.22 12.29 31.34
C LEU A 422 -38.25 13.00 32.25
N LYS A 423 -38.05 14.30 32.46
CA LYS A 423 -39.06 15.15 33.08
C LYS A 423 -40.21 15.40 32.08
#